data_a9682949a4aa8c150c6b625073ce21b9
#
_entry.id   a9682949a4aa8c150c6b625073ce21b9
#
_cell.length_a   1.000
_cell.length_b   1.000
_cell.length_c   1.000
_cell.angle_alpha   90.00
_cell.angle_beta   90.00
_cell.angle_gamma   90.00
#
_symmetry.space_group_name_H-M   'P 1'
#
loop_
_entity.id
_entity.type
_entity.pdbx_description
1 polymer ?
#
loop_
_entity_poly.entity_id
_entity_poly.type
_entity_poly.pdbx_seq_one_letter_code
_entity_poly.pdbx_strand_id
1 'polypeptide(L)'
;MKADIIIIGGAGHIGLPLGILFANKGKTVILYDKDKKNIGLINDSKMPFMETGGEKLLKKNKKKLFASSNKNLIKQAKCVIICIGTPVKNSKPDLKFFFKMFKEVKHLLDPKKPLIIRSSIYPGICLKVQQYLGKNFQNISYCPERVVQGKSIEELPKLPQIVSGVSNKAIKNARNIFKVICRKIIITSILEAELIKLFSNAWRYINFSASNQFYMICEKYNINFHKLRLNMVEGYERNQSMPKAGFAAGPCLYKDTAQLNAFLKDQFTLGKTATSINQNFPKFIYKKMLNKFKNKLKRKKVGILGMAFKSDIDDIRDSLSIDLWKYLKRKKINVLISDEFVKMENIINKKELIKKSDIIILGAPHSSYKKLKIPKNKFLIDTWGFFEK
;
A
#
# COMPACT_ATOMS: atom_id res chain seq x y z
N MET A 1 -4.55 -13.92 -30.18
CA MET A 1 -5.79 -13.75 -29.36
C MET A 1 -6.02 -12.24 -29.19
N LYS A 2 -7.11 -11.69 -29.73
CA LYS A 2 -7.44 -10.27 -29.54
C LYS A 2 -7.97 -10.04 -28.12
N ALA A 3 -7.38 -9.09 -27.36
CA ALA A 3 -7.82 -8.77 -26.02
C ALA A 3 -8.45 -7.36 -25.95
N ASP A 4 -9.42 -7.15 -25.07
CA ASP A 4 -9.95 -5.83 -24.84
C ASP A 4 -8.95 -4.96 -24.07
N ILE A 5 -8.28 -5.56 -23.07
CA ILE A 5 -7.35 -4.84 -22.18
C ILE A 5 -6.10 -5.68 -21.96
N ILE A 6 -4.93 -5.06 -22.00
CA ILE A 6 -3.70 -5.60 -21.42
C ILE A 6 -3.24 -4.73 -20.27
N ILE A 7 -2.85 -5.36 -19.16
CA ILE A 7 -2.34 -4.67 -17.96
C ILE A 7 -0.85 -5.00 -17.81
N ILE A 8 0.01 -3.98 -17.94
CA ILE A 8 1.45 -4.09 -17.68
C ILE A 8 1.69 -3.94 -16.17
N GLY A 9 2.38 -4.88 -15.55
CA GLY A 9 2.42 -5.06 -14.10
C GLY A 9 1.16 -5.77 -13.60
N GLY A 10 0.64 -6.67 -14.44
CA GLY A 10 -0.64 -7.33 -14.26
C GLY A 10 -0.68 -8.37 -13.13
N ALA A 11 0.47 -8.89 -12.69
CA ALA A 11 0.54 -9.86 -11.60
C ALA A 11 0.72 -9.22 -10.20
N GLY A 12 0.75 -7.88 -10.13
CA GLY A 12 0.92 -7.13 -8.88
C GLY A 12 -0.41 -6.79 -8.18
N HIS A 13 -0.29 -6.24 -6.95
CA HIS A 13 -1.42 -5.90 -6.06
C HIS A 13 -2.45 -4.92 -6.63
N ILE A 14 -2.13 -4.18 -7.68
CA ILE A 14 -3.04 -3.26 -8.36
C ILE A 14 -3.54 -3.87 -9.67
N GLY A 15 -2.63 -4.45 -10.47
CA GLY A 15 -2.94 -4.95 -11.79
C GLY A 15 -3.86 -6.16 -11.77
N LEU A 16 -3.60 -7.13 -10.89
CA LEU A 16 -4.38 -8.37 -10.82
C LEU A 16 -5.83 -8.13 -10.38
N PRO A 17 -6.13 -7.43 -9.26
CA PRO A 17 -7.51 -7.14 -8.88
C PRO A 17 -8.28 -6.34 -9.94
N LEU A 18 -7.61 -5.38 -10.58
CA LEU A 18 -8.19 -4.60 -11.68
C LEU A 18 -8.55 -5.51 -12.87
N GLY A 19 -7.64 -6.40 -13.26
CA GLY A 19 -7.86 -7.36 -14.34
C GLY A 19 -9.01 -8.32 -14.05
N ILE A 20 -9.08 -8.85 -12.82
CA ILE A 20 -10.17 -9.71 -12.35
C ILE A 20 -11.53 -9.00 -12.48
N LEU A 21 -11.61 -7.73 -12.06
CA LEU A 21 -12.86 -6.97 -12.15
C LEU A 21 -13.29 -6.71 -13.59
N PHE A 22 -12.36 -6.35 -14.48
CA PHE A 22 -12.68 -6.22 -15.91
C PHE A 22 -13.15 -7.54 -16.51
N ALA A 23 -12.47 -8.65 -16.18
CA ALA A 23 -12.87 -9.99 -16.65
C ALA A 23 -14.26 -10.37 -16.12
N ASN A 24 -14.57 -10.05 -14.86
CA ASN A 24 -15.90 -10.29 -14.26
C ASN A 24 -17.01 -9.44 -14.92
N LYS A 25 -16.64 -8.36 -15.59
CA LYS A 25 -17.54 -7.54 -16.44
C LYS A 25 -17.53 -7.94 -17.92
N GLY A 26 -17.00 -9.12 -18.23
CA GLY A 26 -17.05 -9.70 -19.55
C GLY A 26 -15.92 -9.32 -20.49
N LYS A 27 -14.93 -8.51 -20.07
CA LYS A 27 -13.79 -8.11 -20.90
C LYS A 27 -12.75 -9.24 -20.97
N THR A 28 -12.11 -9.39 -22.12
CA THR A 28 -10.94 -10.26 -22.29
C THR A 28 -9.71 -9.49 -21.84
N VAL A 29 -9.01 -10.01 -20.81
CA VAL A 29 -7.89 -9.33 -20.15
C VAL A 29 -6.62 -10.17 -20.25
N ILE A 30 -5.52 -9.51 -20.67
CA ILE A 30 -4.16 -10.07 -20.58
C ILE A 30 -3.44 -9.36 -19.43
N LEU A 31 -2.87 -10.13 -18.52
CA LEU A 31 -2.00 -9.65 -17.46
C LEU A 31 -0.54 -9.88 -17.89
N TYR A 32 0.13 -8.84 -18.37
CA TYR A 32 1.54 -8.92 -18.70
C TYR A 32 2.39 -8.57 -17.49
N ASP A 33 3.29 -9.48 -17.11
CA ASP A 33 4.24 -9.30 -16.03
C ASP A 33 5.56 -10.04 -16.31
N LYS A 34 6.63 -9.68 -15.57
CA LYS A 34 7.93 -10.36 -15.62
C LYS A 34 8.05 -11.46 -14.56
N ASP A 35 7.20 -11.46 -13.55
CA ASP A 35 7.19 -12.43 -12.47
C ASP A 35 6.54 -13.74 -12.90
N LYS A 36 7.38 -14.66 -13.41
CA LYS A 36 6.94 -15.97 -13.89
C LYS A 36 6.25 -16.82 -12.82
N LYS A 37 6.65 -16.66 -11.53
CA LYS A 37 6.02 -17.38 -10.41
C LYS A 37 4.58 -16.94 -10.23
N ASN A 38 4.35 -15.62 -10.14
CA ASN A 38 3.00 -15.09 -10.00
C ASN A 38 2.14 -15.35 -11.23
N ILE A 39 2.71 -15.30 -12.45
CA ILE A 39 2.02 -15.69 -13.69
C ILE A 39 1.52 -17.13 -13.61
N GLY A 40 2.35 -18.07 -13.17
CA GLY A 40 1.96 -19.48 -13.00
C GLY A 40 0.80 -19.63 -12.02
N LEU A 41 0.89 -19.00 -10.83
CA LEU A 41 -0.19 -19.04 -9.85
C LEU A 41 -1.51 -18.49 -10.42
N ILE A 42 -1.47 -17.36 -11.13
CA ILE A 42 -2.67 -16.74 -11.71
C ILE A 42 -3.32 -17.65 -12.75
N ASN A 43 -2.53 -18.27 -13.62
CA ASN A 43 -3.04 -19.19 -14.64
C ASN A 43 -3.61 -20.48 -14.01
N ASP A 44 -3.09 -20.91 -12.86
CA ASP A 44 -3.66 -21.96 -12.01
C ASP A 44 -4.87 -21.49 -11.19
N SER A 45 -5.34 -20.26 -11.41
CA SER A 45 -6.44 -19.65 -10.67
C SER A 45 -6.18 -19.50 -9.17
N LYS A 46 -4.93 -19.30 -8.77
CA LYS A 46 -4.48 -19.05 -7.39
C LYS A 46 -4.04 -17.60 -7.24
N MET A 47 -4.45 -16.96 -6.15
CA MET A 47 -3.97 -15.60 -5.84
C MET A 47 -2.53 -15.64 -5.33
N PRO A 48 -1.60 -14.81 -5.86
CA PRO A 48 -0.23 -14.75 -5.38
C PRO A 48 -0.06 -13.96 -4.07
N PHE A 49 -1.10 -13.31 -3.60
CA PHE A 49 -1.14 -12.52 -2.35
C PHE A 49 -2.57 -12.46 -1.81
N MET A 50 -2.72 -12.00 -0.57
CA MET A 50 -4.03 -11.88 0.07
C MET A 50 -4.85 -10.73 -0.53
N GLU A 51 -6.03 -11.07 -1.06
CA GLU A 51 -7.02 -10.12 -1.59
C GLU A 51 -8.42 -10.69 -1.38
N THR A 52 -9.22 -10.03 -0.57
CA THR A 52 -10.55 -10.50 -0.20
C THR A 52 -11.45 -10.70 -1.43
N GLY A 53 -11.97 -11.91 -1.60
CA GLY A 53 -12.81 -12.28 -2.75
C GLY A 53 -12.05 -12.48 -4.08
N GLY A 54 -10.73 -12.22 -4.12
CA GLY A 54 -9.92 -12.28 -5.32
C GLY A 54 -9.88 -13.67 -5.94
N GLU A 55 -9.57 -14.71 -5.16
CA GLU A 55 -9.44 -16.08 -5.68
C GLU A 55 -10.75 -16.63 -6.25
N LYS A 56 -11.88 -16.36 -5.58
CA LYS A 56 -13.21 -16.77 -6.08
C LYS A 56 -13.50 -16.17 -7.45
N LEU A 57 -13.23 -14.87 -7.63
CA LEU A 57 -13.47 -14.20 -8.91
C LEU A 57 -12.46 -14.59 -9.97
N LEU A 58 -11.20 -14.85 -9.60
CA LEU A 58 -10.17 -15.34 -10.51
C LEU A 58 -10.57 -16.69 -11.11
N LYS A 59 -10.98 -17.65 -10.27
CA LYS A 59 -11.49 -18.97 -10.70
C LYS A 59 -12.70 -18.84 -11.64
N LYS A 60 -13.67 -17.99 -11.29
CA LYS A 60 -14.87 -17.74 -12.09
C LYS A 60 -14.55 -17.22 -13.49
N ASN A 61 -13.51 -16.40 -13.61
CA ASN A 61 -13.20 -15.66 -14.84
C ASN A 61 -12.00 -16.20 -15.62
N LYS A 62 -11.51 -17.41 -15.32
CA LYS A 62 -10.29 -17.98 -15.93
C LYS A 62 -10.30 -18.01 -17.46
N LYS A 63 -11.49 -18.13 -18.10
CA LYS A 63 -11.62 -18.11 -19.58
C LYS A 63 -11.43 -16.73 -20.19
N LYS A 64 -11.53 -15.65 -19.40
CA LYS A 64 -11.43 -14.25 -19.85
C LYS A 64 -10.21 -13.53 -19.35
N LEU A 65 -9.42 -14.15 -18.47
CA LEU A 65 -8.22 -13.57 -17.88
C LEU A 65 -7.05 -14.53 -18.08
N PHE A 66 -5.97 -14.01 -18.67
CA PHE A 66 -4.78 -14.76 -18.99
C PHE A 66 -3.52 -13.99 -18.57
N ALA A 67 -2.59 -14.62 -17.88
CA ALA A 67 -1.32 -14.01 -17.47
C ALA A 67 -0.16 -14.52 -18.33
N SER A 68 0.75 -13.61 -18.74
CA SER A 68 1.88 -13.96 -19.61
C SER A 68 3.07 -13.04 -19.44
N SER A 69 4.28 -13.56 -19.67
CA SER A 69 5.51 -12.76 -19.78
C SER A 69 5.86 -12.35 -21.22
N ASN A 70 5.03 -12.68 -22.21
CA ASN A 70 5.24 -12.31 -23.59
C ASN A 70 4.77 -10.88 -23.88
N LYS A 71 5.71 -9.93 -23.98
CA LYS A 71 5.41 -8.52 -24.25
C LYS A 71 4.75 -8.27 -25.62
N ASN A 72 4.94 -9.16 -26.62
CA ASN A 72 4.36 -8.98 -27.95
C ASN A 72 2.82 -9.01 -27.94
N LEU A 73 2.21 -9.56 -26.89
CA LEU A 73 0.77 -9.52 -26.68
C LEU A 73 0.21 -8.09 -26.52
N ILE A 74 1.06 -7.11 -26.23
CA ILE A 74 0.67 -5.68 -26.16
C ILE A 74 0.04 -5.22 -27.48
N LYS A 75 0.57 -5.64 -28.62
CA LYS A 75 0.04 -5.29 -29.95
C LYS A 75 -1.41 -5.78 -30.17
N GLN A 76 -1.80 -6.83 -29.47
CA GLN A 76 -3.10 -7.51 -29.68
C GLN A 76 -4.24 -6.89 -28.85
N ALA A 77 -3.93 -6.00 -27.91
CA ALA A 77 -4.94 -5.38 -27.05
C ALA A 77 -5.52 -4.10 -27.65
N LYS A 78 -6.80 -3.83 -27.34
CA LYS A 78 -7.48 -2.58 -27.71
C LYS A 78 -7.12 -1.43 -26.75
N CYS A 79 -6.71 -1.73 -25.53
CA CYS A 79 -6.31 -0.76 -24.50
C CYS A 79 -5.13 -1.29 -23.70
N VAL A 80 -4.19 -0.41 -23.34
CA VAL A 80 -3.03 -0.72 -22.48
C VAL A 80 -3.16 0.03 -21.18
N ILE A 81 -3.09 -0.68 -20.04
CA ILE A 81 -3.08 -0.07 -18.70
C ILE A 81 -1.74 -0.39 -18.02
N ILE A 82 -1.11 0.61 -17.40
CA ILE A 82 0.19 0.48 -16.75
C ILE A 82 0.01 0.54 -15.23
N CYS A 83 0.35 -0.57 -14.54
CA CYS A 83 0.23 -0.75 -13.09
C CYS A 83 1.57 -1.13 -12.43
N ILE A 84 2.71 -0.65 -12.94
CA ILE A 84 4.02 -0.98 -12.37
C ILE A 84 4.34 -0.15 -11.14
N GLY A 85 5.14 -0.73 -10.25
CA GLY A 85 5.61 -0.05 -9.04
C GLY A 85 6.58 1.11 -9.37
N THR A 86 6.47 2.17 -8.59
CA THR A 86 7.36 3.34 -8.65
C THR A 86 8.00 3.55 -7.29
N PRO A 87 9.06 2.78 -6.96
CA PRO A 87 9.66 2.82 -5.63
C PRO A 87 10.32 4.16 -5.34
N VAL A 88 10.54 4.41 -4.05
CA VAL A 88 11.36 5.51 -3.53
C VAL A 88 12.68 4.93 -3.05
N LYS A 89 13.79 5.52 -3.46
CA LYS A 89 15.13 5.19 -3.00
C LYS A 89 15.77 6.41 -2.36
N ASN A 90 16.25 6.27 -1.12
CA ASN A 90 16.81 7.40 -0.36
C ASN A 90 15.87 8.61 -0.33
N SER A 91 14.60 8.39 -0.03
CA SER A 91 13.52 9.39 0.01
C SER A 91 13.28 10.14 -1.32
N LYS A 92 13.84 9.67 -2.43
CA LYS A 92 13.64 10.26 -3.77
C LYS A 92 12.92 9.28 -4.69
N PRO A 93 12.00 9.74 -5.57
CA PRO A 93 11.34 8.88 -6.55
C PRO A 93 12.35 8.20 -7.48
N ASP A 94 12.26 6.89 -7.62
CA ASP A 94 13.04 6.14 -8.62
C ASP A 94 12.13 5.74 -9.79
N LEU A 95 12.15 6.55 -10.83
CA LEU A 95 11.41 6.29 -12.07
C LEU A 95 12.24 5.56 -13.14
N LYS A 96 13.48 5.18 -12.83
CA LYS A 96 14.34 4.48 -13.80
C LYS A 96 13.66 3.23 -14.34
N PHE A 97 13.07 2.43 -13.44
CA PHE A 97 12.37 1.21 -13.82
C PHE A 97 11.09 1.51 -14.64
N PHE A 98 10.37 2.59 -14.31
CA PHE A 98 9.19 3.04 -15.03
C PHE A 98 9.53 3.43 -16.48
N PHE A 99 10.54 4.26 -16.70
CA PHE A 99 10.98 4.64 -18.06
C PHE A 99 11.68 3.50 -18.80
N LYS A 100 12.39 2.60 -18.09
CA LYS A 100 12.95 1.38 -18.69
C LYS A 100 11.85 0.51 -19.30
N MET A 101 10.72 0.36 -18.61
CA MET A 101 9.57 -0.34 -19.17
C MET A 101 9.11 0.30 -20.49
N PHE A 102 8.95 1.63 -20.53
CA PHE A 102 8.57 2.30 -21.77
C PHE A 102 9.60 2.07 -22.89
N LYS A 103 10.90 2.12 -22.60
CA LYS A 103 11.95 1.79 -23.57
C LYS A 103 11.77 0.39 -24.17
N GLU A 104 11.38 -0.59 -23.34
CA GLU A 104 11.20 -1.97 -23.76
C GLU A 104 9.92 -2.21 -24.58
N VAL A 105 8.87 -1.40 -24.37
CA VAL A 105 7.55 -1.65 -25.00
C VAL A 105 7.09 -0.57 -25.98
N LYS A 106 7.79 0.56 -26.13
CA LYS A 106 7.39 1.69 -26.99
C LYS A 106 7.01 1.24 -28.41
N HIS A 107 7.82 0.35 -29.01
CA HIS A 107 7.61 -0.16 -30.37
C HIS A 107 6.41 -1.14 -30.51
N LEU A 108 5.79 -1.50 -29.39
CA LEU A 108 4.59 -2.36 -29.33
C LEU A 108 3.32 -1.55 -29.07
N LEU A 109 3.46 -0.28 -28.69
CA LEU A 109 2.34 0.61 -28.39
C LEU A 109 1.82 1.24 -29.69
N ASP A 110 0.49 1.33 -29.80
CA ASP A 110 -0.19 1.98 -30.91
C ASP A 110 -0.72 3.35 -30.44
N PRO A 111 -0.32 4.48 -31.05
CA PRO A 111 -0.78 5.81 -30.64
C PRO A 111 -2.29 6.03 -30.78
N LYS A 112 -2.95 5.21 -31.61
CA LYS A 112 -4.41 5.28 -31.80
C LYS A 112 -5.20 4.63 -30.65
N LYS A 113 -4.56 3.71 -29.89
CA LYS A 113 -5.19 2.98 -28.80
C LYS A 113 -5.05 3.72 -27.47
N PRO A 114 -6.00 3.58 -26.54
CA PRO A 114 -5.89 4.12 -25.19
C PRO A 114 -4.70 3.55 -24.44
N LEU A 115 -3.88 4.45 -23.89
CA LEU A 115 -2.79 4.15 -22.97
C LEU A 115 -3.12 4.79 -21.61
N ILE A 116 -3.37 3.99 -20.60
CA ILE A 116 -3.78 4.47 -19.28
C ILE A 116 -2.66 4.24 -18.28
N ILE A 117 -2.15 5.29 -17.68
CA ILE A 117 -1.18 5.24 -16.60
C ILE A 117 -1.96 5.17 -15.28
N ARG A 118 -1.73 4.12 -14.51
CA ARG A 118 -2.33 3.89 -13.19
C ARG A 118 -1.29 3.80 -12.07
N SER A 119 -0.03 3.66 -12.43
CA SER A 119 1.11 3.71 -11.50
C SER A 119 1.12 5.03 -10.72
N SER A 120 1.49 4.99 -9.43
CA SER A 120 1.69 6.25 -8.68
C SER A 120 2.88 7.00 -9.23
N ILE A 121 2.64 8.18 -9.74
CA ILE A 121 3.65 9.07 -10.31
C ILE A 121 3.53 10.45 -9.65
N TYR A 122 4.59 11.26 -9.72
CA TYR A 122 4.56 12.62 -9.21
C TYR A 122 4.25 13.64 -10.33
N PRO A 123 3.89 14.86 -9.99
CA PRO A 123 3.42 15.86 -10.95
C PRO A 123 4.33 16.06 -12.14
N GLY A 124 3.74 16.09 -13.34
CA GLY A 124 4.40 16.29 -14.62
C GLY A 124 4.91 15.01 -15.30
N ILE A 125 4.83 13.84 -14.65
CA ILE A 125 5.33 12.58 -15.25
C ILE A 125 4.45 12.09 -16.38
N CYS A 126 3.15 12.26 -16.31
CA CYS A 126 2.25 11.86 -17.40
C CYS A 126 2.61 12.60 -18.71
N LEU A 127 2.86 13.91 -18.63
CA LEU A 127 3.28 14.70 -19.78
C LEU A 127 4.69 14.34 -20.27
N LYS A 128 5.62 14.01 -19.35
CA LYS A 128 6.95 13.51 -19.74
C LYS A 128 6.84 12.16 -20.48
N VAL A 129 5.91 11.29 -20.10
CA VAL A 129 5.64 10.05 -20.86
C VAL A 129 5.15 10.37 -22.25
N GLN A 130 4.24 11.33 -22.43
CA GLN A 130 3.78 11.75 -23.76
C GLN A 130 4.93 12.29 -24.61
N GLN A 131 5.77 13.16 -24.06
CA GLN A 131 6.97 13.68 -24.75
C GLN A 131 7.91 12.55 -25.17
N TYR A 132 8.17 11.59 -24.26
CA TYR A 132 9.03 10.43 -24.52
C TYR A 132 8.49 9.54 -25.65
N LEU A 133 7.18 9.28 -25.66
CA LEU A 133 6.54 8.44 -26.68
C LEU A 133 6.43 9.14 -28.03
N GLY A 134 6.20 10.46 -28.02
CA GLY A 134 6.07 11.31 -29.22
C GLY A 134 4.70 12.02 -29.29
N LYS A 135 4.66 13.12 -30.04
CA LYS A 135 3.47 14.00 -30.16
C LYS A 135 2.22 13.31 -30.72
N ASN A 136 2.38 12.20 -31.45
CA ASN A 136 1.27 11.39 -31.99
C ASN A 136 0.53 10.57 -30.91
N PHE A 137 1.10 10.43 -29.72
CA PHE A 137 0.43 9.77 -28.59
C PHE A 137 -0.54 10.71 -27.88
N GLN A 138 -1.69 10.98 -28.53
CA GLN A 138 -2.76 11.85 -28.00
C GLN A 138 -3.81 11.10 -27.18
N ASN A 139 -3.67 9.79 -27.01
CA ASN A 139 -4.64 8.95 -26.29
C ASN A 139 -4.06 8.41 -24.99
N ILE A 140 -3.36 9.28 -24.25
CA ILE A 140 -2.77 8.96 -22.93
C ILE A 140 -3.65 9.55 -21.84
N SER A 141 -3.98 8.71 -20.83
CA SER A 141 -4.75 9.11 -19.65
C SER A 141 -4.00 8.76 -18.38
N TYR A 142 -4.21 9.56 -17.34
CA TYR A 142 -3.78 9.23 -15.98
C TYR A 142 -5.01 8.96 -15.11
N CYS A 143 -5.08 7.75 -14.57
CA CYS A 143 -6.20 7.25 -13.79
C CYS A 143 -5.69 6.58 -12.51
N PRO A 144 -5.34 7.36 -11.46
CA PRO A 144 -4.68 6.85 -10.26
C PRO A 144 -5.56 5.86 -9.48
N GLU A 145 -4.87 4.94 -8.79
CA GLU A 145 -5.49 4.00 -7.87
C GLU A 145 -5.53 4.56 -6.45
N ARG A 146 -6.67 4.35 -5.74
CA ARG A 146 -6.87 4.83 -4.37
C ARG A 146 -7.38 3.77 -3.40
N VAL A 147 -7.48 2.51 -3.84
CA VAL A 147 -7.96 1.41 -2.98
C VAL A 147 -6.97 1.06 -1.87
N VAL A 148 -7.49 0.42 -0.86
CA VAL A 148 -6.70 -0.19 0.22
C VAL A 148 -6.30 -1.60 -0.20
N GLN A 149 -5.01 -1.91 -0.15
CA GLN A 149 -4.48 -3.24 -0.47
C GLN A 149 -5.19 -4.33 0.35
N GLY A 150 -5.52 -5.45 -0.30
CA GLY A 150 -6.28 -6.56 0.29
C GLY A 150 -7.81 -6.39 0.22
N LYS A 151 -8.31 -5.20 -0.21
CA LYS A 151 -9.73 -4.89 -0.40
C LYS A 151 -10.05 -4.29 -1.76
N SER A 152 -9.15 -4.42 -2.72
CA SER A 152 -9.27 -3.80 -4.05
C SER A 152 -10.50 -4.29 -4.80
N ILE A 153 -10.82 -5.58 -4.70
CA ILE A 153 -12.01 -6.18 -5.32
C ILE A 153 -13.32 -5.53 -4.82
N GLU A 154 -13.37 -5.23 -3.52
CA GLU A 154 -14.56 -4.60 -2.91
C GLU A 154 -14.62 -3.10 -3.18
N GLU A 155 -13.48 -2.40 -3.07
CA GLU A 155 -13.43 -0.94 -3.08
C GLU A 155 -13.45 -0.33 -4.48
N LEU A 156 -12.80 -0.96 -5.48
CA LEU A 156 -12.73 -0.44 -6.85
C LEU A 156 -14.10 -0.07 -7.43
N PRO A 157 -15.16 -0.90 -7.31
CA PRO A 157 -16.46 -0.54 -7.82
C PRO A 157 -17.17 0.58 -7.05
N LYS A 158 -16.81 0.80 -5.78
CA LYS A 158 -17.48 1.76 -4.88
C LYS A 158 -16.84 3.14 -4.91
N LEU A 159 -15.50 3.19 -5.02
CA LEU A 159 -14.76 4.45 -5.00
C LEU A 159 -14.93 5.22 -6.32
N PRO A 160 -15.08 6.55 -6.26
CA PRO A 160 -15.06 7.36 -7.47
C PRO A 160 -13.69 7.23 -8.17
N GLN A 161 -13.70 6.87 -9.45
CA GLN A 161 -12.49 6.80 -10.26
C GLN A 161 -12.13 8.19 -10.79
N ILE A 162 -10.92 8.63 -10.49
CA ILE A 162 -10.33 9.84 -11.09
C ILE A 162 -9.89 9.52 -12.53
N VAL A 163 -10.28 10.34 -13.47
CA VAL A 163 -9.91 10.24 -14.89
C VAL A 163 -9.38 11.57 -15.38
N SER A 164 -8.22 11.56 -15.99
CA SER A 164 -7.63 12.68 -16.69
C SER A 164 -6.97 12.23 -17.98
N GLY A 165 -6.60 13.15 -18.86
CA GLY A 165 -5.95 12.78 -20.12
C GLY A 165 -5.36 13.98 -20.86
N VAL A 166 -4.43 13.69 -21.76
CA VAL A 166 -3.74 14.71 -22.58
C VAL A 166 -4.66 15.32 -23.66
N SER A 167 -5.82 14.72 -23.90
CA SER A 167 -6.82 15.19 -24.85
C SER A 167 -8.22 14.77 -24.43
N ASN A 168 -9.26 15.45 -24.97
CA ASN A 168 -10.67 15.06 -24.76
C ASN A 168 -10.95 13.62 -25.21
N LYS A 169 -10.29 13.15 -26.27
CA LYS A 169 -10.38 11.77 -26.76
C LYS A 169 -9.86 10.78 -25.71
N ALA A 170 -8.71 11.09 -25.10
CA ALA A 170 -8.12 10.27 -24.04
C ALA A 170 -9.06 10.17 -22.83
N ILE A 171 -9.59 11.31 -22.37
CA ILE A 171 -10.54 11.37 -21.26
C ILE A 171 -11.80 10.54 -21.56
N LYS A 172 -12.41 10.72 -22.75
CA LYS A 172 -13.60 9.97 -23.18
C LYS A 172 -13.34 8.46 -23.18
N ASN A 173 -12.21 8.02 -23.72
CA ASN A 173 -11.84 6.61 -23.78
C ASN A 173 -11.61 6.02 -22.39
N ALA A 174 -10.82 6.68 -21.54
CA ALA A 174 -10.58 6.23 -20.17
C ALA A 174 -11.89 6.17 -19.35
N ARG A 175 -12.75 7.19 -19.47
CA ARG A 175 -14.08 7.20 -18.86
C ARG A 175 -14.90 5.97 -19.26
N ASN A 176 -14.97 5.66 -20.56
CA ASN A 176 -15.73 4.51 -21.06
C ASN A 176 -15.19 3.17 -20.56
N ILE A 177 -13.85 3.05 -20.42
CA ILE A 177 -13.20 1.85 -19.89
C ILE A 177 -13.55 1.67 -18.40
N PHE A 178 -13.39 2.71 -17.58
CA PHE A 178 -13.63 2.59 -16.14
C PHE A 178 -15.10 2.57 -15.74
N LYS A 179 -16.01 3.17 -16.55
CA LYS A 179 -17.46 3.11 -16.32
C LYS A 179 -18.00 1.67 -16.24
N VAL A 180 -17.28 0.73 -16.83
CA VAL A 180 -17.63 -0.70 -16.78
C VAL A 180 -17.54 -1.27 -15.36
N ILE A 181 -16.62 -0.77 -14.55
CA ILE A 181 -16.34 -1.29 -13.19
C ILE A 181 -16.68 -0.29 -12.07
N CYS A 182 -16.59 1.01 -12.31
CA CYS A 182 -16.79 2.05 -11.30
C CYS A 182 -18.14 2.75 -11.47
N ARG A 183 -18.84 2.96 -10.35
CA ARG A 183 -20.15 3.65 -10.34
C ARG A 183 -20.04 5.15 -10.62
N LYS A 184 -18.99 5.79 -10.12
CA LYS A 184 -18.77 7.24 -10.24
C LYS A 184 -17.40 7.52 -10.85
N ILE A 185 -17.36 8.49 -11.77
CA ILE A 185 -16.13 8.97 -12.41
C ILE A 185 -16.04 10.47 -12.17
N ILE A 186 -14.84 10.92 -11.77
CA ILE A 186 -14.51 12.33 -11.60
C ILE A 186 -13.47 12.66 -12.67
N ILE A 187 -13.81 13.62 -13.52
CA ILE A 187 -12.92 14.14 -14.57
C ILE A 187 -12.19 15.35 -14.02
N THR A 188 -10.87 15.40 -14.22
CA THR A 188 -10.03 16.51 -13.77
C THR A 188 -8.82 16.67 -14.71
N SER A 189 -8.00 17.69 -14.50
CA SER A 189 -6.74 17.86 -15.23
C SER A 189 -5.70 16.81 -14.81
N ILE A 190 -4.68 16.60 -15.65
CA ILE A 190 -3.60 15.64 -15.36
C ILE A 190 -2.88 16.00 -14.06
N LEU A 191 -2.52 17.29 -13.90
CA LEU A 191 -1.81 17.75 -12.73
C LEU A 191 -2.62 17.55 -11.44
N GLU A 192 -3.91 17.87 -11.47
CA GLU A 192 -4.81 17.61 -10.33
C GLU A 192 -4.90 16.11 -10.03
N ALA A 193 -5.05 15.25 -11.04
CA ALA A 193 -5.10 13.80 -10.82
C ALA A 193 -3.82 13.26 -10.17
N GLU A 194 -2.65 13.73 -10.60
CA GLU A 194 -1.35 13.38 -10.02
C GLU A 194 -1.26 13.86 -8.54
N LEU A 195 -1.69 15.10 -8.26
CA LEU A 195 -1.71 15.67 -6.91
C LEU A 195 -2.75 15.00 -6.01
N ILE A 196 -3.98 14.76 -6.48
CA ILE A 196 -5.04 14.09 -5.70
C ILE A 196 -4.55 12.77 -5.12
N LYS A 197 -3.82 11.98 -5.92
CA LYS A 197 -3.27 10.71 -5.46
C LYS A 197 -2.27 10.91 -4.31
N LEU A 198 -1.32 11.79 -4.49
CA LEU A 198 -0.27 12.04 -3.51
C LEU A 198 -0.83 12.72 -2.24
N PHE A 199 -1.69 13.72 -2.40
CA PHE A 199 -2.31 14.42 -1.29
C PHE A 199 -3.20 13.49 -0.44
N SER A 200 -3.97 12.60 -1.07
CA SER A 200 -4.81 11.65 -0.33
C SER A 200 -3.98 10.74 0.60
N ASN A 201 -2.81 10.29 0.16
CA ASN A 201 -1.95 9.44 0.97
C ASN A 201 -1.13 10.27 1.98
N ALA A 202 -0.62 11.44 1.59
CA ALA A 202 0.08 12.36 2.50
C ALA A 202 -0.84 12.82 3.64
N TRP A 203 -2.09 13.18 3.37
CA TRP A 203 -3.09 13.54 4.38
C TRP A 203 -3.27 12.43 5.41
N ARG A 204 -3.47 11.20 4.98
CA ARG A 204 -3.57 10.05 5.89
C ARG A 204 -2.30 9.85 6.72
N TYR A 205 -1.13 10.00 6.09
CA TYR A 205 0.15 9.83 6.77
C TYR A 205 0.40 10.90 7.83
N ILE A 206 0.02 12.16 7.57
CA ILE A 206 0.06 13.28 8.53
C ILE A 206 -0.87 13.02 9.71
N ASN A 207 -2.11 12.55 9.45
CA ASN A 207 -3.06 12.25 10.54
C ASN A 207 -2.53 11.15 11.46
N PHE A 208 -1.90 10.10 10.90
CA PHE A 208 -1.23 9.09 11.72
C PHE A 208 -0.06 9.68 12.53
N SER A 209 0.72 10.58 11.94
CA SER A 209 1.85 11.20 12.66
C SER A 209 1.38 12.06 13.82
N ALA A 210 0.28 12.80 13.66
CA ALA A 210 -0.33 13.57 14.74
C ALA A 210 -0.76 12.65 15.88
N SER A 211 -1.49 11.55 15.59
CA SER A 211 -1.89 10.57 16.61
C SER A 211 -0.69 9.90 17.28
N ASN A 212 0.35 9.55 16.53
CA ASN A 212 1.57 9.00 17.08
C ASN A 212 2.28 9.99 18.01
N GLN A 213 2.34 11.26 17.64
CA GLN A 213 2.94 12.29 18.49
C GLN A 213 2.12 12.53 19.75
N PHE A 214 0.80 12.56 19.66
CA PHE A 214 -0.08 12.65 20.84
C PHE A 214 0.08 11.42 21.76
N TYR A 215 0.20 10.23 21.19
CA TYR A 215 0.55 9.04 21.97
C TYR A 215 1.88 9.20 22.70
N MET A 216 2.93 9.70 22.04
CA MET A 216 4.23 9.97 22.69
C MET A 216 4.13 10.97 23.83
N ILE A 217 3.29 12.01 23.69
CA ILE A 217 3.03 13.00 24.74
C ILE A 217 2.31 12.35 25.91
N CYS A 218 1.24 11.60 25.65
CA CYS A 218 0.49 10.88 26.69
C CYS A 218 1.38 9.94 27.51
N GLU A 219 2.27 9.21 26.85
CA GLU A 219 3.25 8.35 27.52
C GLU A 219 4.19 9.10 28.47
N LYS A 220 4.61 10.32 28.09
CA LYS A 220 5.46 11.17 28.94
C LYS A 220 4.75 11.55 30.25
N TYR A 221 3.43 11.73 30.21
CA TYR A 221 2.61 12.14 31.35
C TYR A 221 1.86 10.96 32.01
N ASN A 222 2.15 9.71 31.62
CA ASN A 222 1.45 8.50 32.10
C ASN A 222 -0.08 8.54 31.87
N ILE A 223 -0.51 9.14 30.77
CA ILE A 223 -1.91 9.23 30.35
C ILE A 223 -2.21 8.11 29.35
N ASN A 224 -3.36 7.43 29.51
CA ASN A 224 -3.84 6.50 28.51
C ASN A 224 -4.36 7.26 27.28
N PHE A 225 -3.58 7.22 26.18
CA PHE A 225 -3.92 7.88 24.91
C PHE A 225 -5.24 7.38 24.32
N HIS A 226 -5.53 6.09 24.42
CA HIS A 226 -6.73 5.54 23.77
C HIS A 226 -8.01 6.00 24.46
N LYS A 227 -8.00 6.05 25.80
CA LYS A 227 -9.10 6.63 26.59
C LYS A 227 -9.25 8.12 26.30
N LEU A 228 -8.13 8.86 26.27
CA LEU A 228 -8.13 10.28 25.93
C LEU A 228 -8.69 10.52 24.53
N ARG A 229 -8.24 9.72 23.54
CA ARG A 229 -8.75 9.82 22.17
C ARG A 229 -10.26 9.54 22.09
N LEU A 230 -10.75 8.52 22.78
CA LEU A 230 -12.19 8.24 22.82
C LEU A 230 -12.97 9.47 23.32
N ASN A 231 -12.54 10.08 24.41
CA ASN A 231 -13.17 11.31 24.95
C ASN A 231 -13.08 12.49 23.95
N MET A 232 -12.00 12.59 23.16
CA MET A 232 -11.85 13.62 22.14
C MET A 232 -12.79 13.49 20.96
N VAL A 233 -13.19 12.26 20.61
CA VAL A 233 -14.01 12.00 19.41
C VAL A 233 -15.49 11.80 19.74
N GLU A 234 -15.83 11.49 20.99
CA GLU A 234 -17.20 11.25 21.41
C GLU A 234 -18.03 12.52 21.32
N GLY A 235 -19.11 12.47 20.53
CA GLY A 235 -20.00 13.62 20.31
C GLY A 235 -19.37 14.83 19.61
N TYR A 236 -18.11 14.74 19.17
CA TYR A 236 -17.41 15.86 18.54
C TYR A 236 -17.01 15.52 17.08
N GLU A 237 -17.87 15.88 16.13
CA GLU A 237 -17.74 15.52 14.72
C GLU A 237 -16.39 15.90 14.10
N ARG A 238 -15.81 17.05 14.50
CA ARG A 238 -14.53 17.54 13.95
C ARG A 238 -13.37 16.58 14.20
N ASN A 239 -13.44 15.75 15.23
CA ASN A 239 -12.38 14.81 15.62
C ASN A 239 -12.68 13.36 15.23
N GLN A 240 -13.86 13.02 14.71
CA GLN A 240 -14.26 11.62 14.41
C GLN A 240 -13.31 10.91 13.45
N SER A 241 -12.68 11.64 12.53
CA SER A 241 -11.70 11.07 11.61
C SER A 241 -10.30 10.83 12.19
N MET A 242 -10.08 11.17 13.47
CA MET A 242 -8.77 11.01 14.12
C MET A 242 -8.38 9.53 14.22
N PRO A 243 -7.29 9.08 13.60
CA PRO A 243 -6.87 7.68 13.66
C PRO A 243 -6.34 7.31 15.05
N LYS A 244 -6.28 6.03 15.34
CA LYS A 244 -5.49 5.50 16.46
C LYS A 244 -4.00 5.71 16.18
N ALA A 245 -3.18 5.72 17.24
CA ALA A 245 -1.73 5.63 17.09
C ALA A 245 -1.33 4.22 16.65
N GLY A 246 -0.10 4.04 16.19
CA GLY A 246 0.45 2.74 15.82
C GLY A 246 1.53 2.81 14.74
N PHE A 247 1.98 1.66 14.28
CA PHE A 247 2.98 1.54 13.22
C PHE A 247 2.37 1.89 11.85
N ALA A 248 2.09 3.19 11.64
CA ALA A 248 1.59 3.70 10.37
C ALA A 248 2.67 3.59 9.28
N ALA A 249 2.54 2.59 8.43
CA ALA A 249 3.58 2.12 7.55
C ALA A 249 3.05 1.71 6.17
N GLY A 250 3.90 1.03 5.42
CA GLY A 250 3.58 0.41 4.15
C GLY A 250 3.97 1.22 2.92
N PRO A 251 3.99 0.56 1.76
CA PRO A 251 4.61 1.07 0.54
C PRO A 251 3.88 2.25 -0.10
N CYS A 252 2.71 2.65 0.41
CA CYS A 252 1.93 3.74 -0.19
C CYS A 252 2.06 5.04 0.58
N LEU A 253 1.78 5.05 1.90
CA LEU A 253 1.71 6.31 2.67
C LEU A 253 3.07 7.01 2.73
N TYR A 254 4.11 6.27 3.15
CA TYR A 254 5.47 6.79 3.19
C TYR A 254 5.96 7.20 1.81
N LYS A 255 5.84 6.32 0.83
CA LYS A 255 6.33 6.52 -0.54
C LYS A 255 5.73 7.77 -1.19
N ASP A 256 4.40 7.91 -1.15
CA ASP A 256 3.71 9.02 -1.83
C ASP A 256 4.00 10.35 -1.13
N THR A 257 4.14 10.36 0.21
CA THR A 257 4.59 11.53 0.96
C THR A 257 6.04 11.90 0.62
N ALA A 258 6.94 10.92 0.50
CA ALA A 258 8.33 11.14 0.11
C ALA A 258 8.46 11.64 -1.35
N GLN A 259 7.61 11.13 -2.26
CA GLN A 259 7.55 11.62 -3.64
C GLN A 259 7.13 13.09 -3.69
N LEU A 260 6.14 13.48 -2.88
CA LEU A 260 5.69 14.86 -2.80
C LEU A 260 6.76 15.78 -2.19
N ASN A 261 7.44 15.33 -1.12
CA ASN A 261 8.56 16.06 -0.53
C ASN A 261 9.68 16.32 -1.56
N ALA A 262 10.06 15.29 -2.32
CA ALA A 262 11.11 15.42 -3.33
C ALA A 262 10.70 16.31 -4.50
N PHE A 263 9.43 16.27 -4.91
CA PHE A 263 8.90 17.13 -5.96
C PHE A 263 8.94 18.61 -5.56
N LEU A 264 8.56 18.91 -4.31
CA LEU A 264 8.55 20.28 -3.78
C LEU A 264 9.90 20.73 -3.19
N LYS A 265 10.98 19.99 -3.43
CA LYS A 265 12.34 20.32 -2.96
C LYS A 265 12.36 20.70 -1.47
N ASP A 266 11.78 19.86 -0.65
CA ASP A 266 11.68 20.02 0.82
C ASP A 266 10.76 21.16 1.34
N GLN A 267 10.01 21.84 0.47
CA GLN A 267 9.05 22.87 0.89
C GLN A 267 7.79 22.27 1.57
N PHE A 268 7.56 20.98 1.46
CA PHE A 268 6.46 20.30 2.13
C PHE A 268 6.84 19.93 3.58
N THR A 269 6.95 20.95 4.45
CA THR A 269 7.41 20.80 5.84
C THR A 269 6.58 19.83 6.67
N LEU A 270 5.23 19.84 6.54
CA LEU A 270 4.33 18.88 7.20
C LEU A 270 4.66 17.44 6.82
N GLY A 271 4.88 17.15 5.54
CA GLY A 271 5.22 15.81 5.07
C GLY A 271 6.58 15.34 5.58
N LYS A 272 7.56 16.24 5.65
CA LYS A 272 8.90 15.96 6.21
C LYS A 272 8.80 15.61 7.69
N THR A 273 8.08 16.43 8.47
CA THR A 273 7.86 16.21 9.91
C THR A 273 7.07 14.93 10.16
N ALA A 274 5.97 14.70 9.42
CA ALA A 274 5.18 13.47 9.52
C ALA A 274 6.02 12.22 9.24
N THR A 275 6.88 12.28 8.23
CA THR A 275 7.81 11.20 7.90
C THR A 275 8.77 10.95 9.07
N SER A 276 9.36 12.00 9.65
CA SER A 276 10.27 11.88 10.78
C SER A 276 9.60 11.23 12.00
N ILE A 277 8.38 11.65 12.35
CA ILE A 277 7.63 11.12 13.49
C ILE A 277 7.35 9.62 13.27
N ASN A 278 6.73 9.26 12.15
CA ASN A 278 6.32 7.88 11.89
C ASN A 278 7.52 6.93 11.74
N GLN A 279 8.56 7.33 11.00
CA GLN A 279 9.76 6.48 10.79
C GLN A 279 10.61 6.32 12.06
N ASN A 280 10.56 7.26 13.00
CA ASN A 280 11.24 7.15 14.29
C ASN A 280 10.37 6.49 15.39
N PHE A 281 9.13 6.14 15.11
CA PHE A 281 8.24 5.47 16.07
C PHE A 281 8.82 4.17 16.64
N PRO A 282 9.48 3.28 15.86
CA PRO A 282 10.19 2.12 16.40
C PRO A 282 11.26 2.48 17.44
N LYS A 283 11.99 3.58 17.24
CA LYS A 283 13.00 4.05 18.22
C LYS A 283 12.36 4.56 19.49
N PHE A 284 11.18 5.20 19.38
CA PHE A 284 10.40 5.60 20.55
C PHE A 284 9.96 4.38 21.38
N ILE A 285 9.47 3.31 20.73
CA ILE A 285 9.10 2.06 21.41
C ILE A 285 10.30 1.45 22.15
N TYR A 286 11.49 1.44 21.52
CA TYR A 286 12.71 1.01 22.19
C TYR A 286 13.03 1.88 23.43
N LYS A 287 12.94 3.20 23.32
CA LYS A 287 13.17 4.11 24.45
C LYS A 287 12.18 3.86 25.59
N LYS A 288 10.89 3.61 25.28
CA LYS A 288 9.88 3.23 26.27
C LYS A 288 10.28 1.99 27.05
N MET A 289 10.75 0.93 26.37
CA MET A 289 11.26 -0.28 27.02
C MET A 289 12.51 0.00 27.87
N LEU A 290 13.42 0.80 27.33
CA LEU A 290 14.67 1.15 28.04
C LEU A 290 14.37 1.93 29.34
N ASN A 291 13.46 2.89 29.30
CA ASN A 291 13.04 3.65 30.49
C ASN A 291 12.42 2.75 31.56
N LYS A 292 11.59 1.77 31.14
CA LYS A 292 10.92 0.84 32.07
C LYS A 292 11.85 -0.18 32.68
N PHE A 293 12.75 -0.77 31.90
CA PHE A 293 13.58 -1.92 32.30
C PHE A 293 15.04 -1.56 32.57
N LYS A 294 15.49 -0.37 32.15
CA LYS A 294 16.88 0.12 32.32
C LYS A 294 17.89 -0.96 31.89
N ASN A 295 18.91 -1.23 32.70
CA ASN A 295 19.94 -2.22 32.45
C ASN A 295 19.43 -3.68 32.35
N LYS A 296 18.21 -3.96 32.88
CA LYS A 296 17.59 -5.29 32.83
C LYS A 296 16.99 -5.61 31.45
N LEU A 297 16.87 -4.62 30.54
CA LEU A 297 16.24 -4.83 29.22
C LEU A 297 16.96 -5.90 28.40
N LYS A 298 18.29 -5.97 28.42
CA LYS A 298 19.08 -6.98 27.68
C LYS A 298 18.82 -8.42 28.14
N ARG A 299 18.32 -8.63 29.37
CA ARG A 299 17.94 -9.94 29.92
C ARG A 299 16.49 -10.33 29.61
N LYS A 300 15.72 -9.42 29.00
CA LYS A 300 14.32 -9.63 28.65
C LYS A 300 14.17 -10.19 27.25
N LYS A 301 13.19 -11.08 27.07
CA LYS A 301 12.74 -11.57 25.76
C LYS A 301 11.61 -10.70 25.26
N VAL A 302 11.76 -10.11 24.09
CA VAL A 302 10.76 -9.25 23.44
C VAL A 302 10.05 -10.05 22.36
N GLY A 303 8.72 -10.06 22.36
CA GLY A 303 7.91 -10.65 21.30
C GLY A 303 7.21 -9.57 20.48
N ILE A 304 7.29 -9.65 19.16
CA ILE A 304 6.53 -8.77 18.25
C ILE A 304 5.42 -9.60 17.60
N LEU A 305 4.16 -9.23 17.85
CA LEU A 305 2.97 -9.81 17.24
C LEU A 305 2.55 -8.97 16.02
N GLY A 306 2.63 -9.54 14.83
CA GLY A 306 2.31 -8.87 13.58
C GLY A 306 3.52 -8.19 12.95
N MET A 307 4.00 -8.79 11.86
CA MET A 307 5.17 -8.31 11.08
C MET A 307 4.75 -7.60 9.80
N ALA A 308 3.51 -7.81 9.33
CA ALA A 308 2.94 -7.11 8.20
C ALA A 308 2.84 -5.59 8.45
N PHE A 309 2.80 -4.78 7.41
CA PHE A 309 2.71 -3.32 7.58
C PHE A 309 1.32 -2.83 8.04
N LYS A 310 0.30 -3.67 7.96
CA LYS A 310 -1.05 -3.42 8.50
C LYS A 310 -1.76 -4.73 8.83
N SER A 311 -2.95 -4.64 9.44
CA SER A 311 -3.77 -5.81 9.77
C SER A 311 -4.24 -6.59 8.53
N ASP A 312 -4.36 -7.91 8.72
CA ASP A 312 -5.02 -8.87 7.80
C ASP A 312 -4.48 -8.86 6.37
N ILE A 313 -3.15 -8.77 6.23
CA ILE A 313 -2.41 -8.94 4.97
C ILE A 313 -1.09 -9.69 5.21
N ASP A 314 -0.48 -10.14 4.11
CA ASP A 314 0.77 -10.88 4.07
C ASP A 314 1.99 -10.04 3.61
N ASP A 315 1.85 -8.71 3.54
CA ASP A 315 2.85 -7.81 2.97
C ASP A 315 3.68 -7.12 4.06
N ILE A 316 5.00 -7.27 3.97
CA ILE A 316 5.99 -6.72 4.91
C ILE A 316 6.73 -5.49 4.37
N ARG A 317 6.42 -5.04 3.16
CA ARG A 317 7.13 -3.90 2.55
C ARG A 317 6.93 -2.63 3.38
N ASP A 318 8.05 -1.96 3.68
CA ASP A 318 8.07 -0.76 4.51
C ASP A 318 7.33 -0.92 5.87
N SER A 319 7.35 -2.14 6.44
CA SER A 319 6.75 -2.40 7.74
C SER A 319 7.63 -1.87 8.87
N LEU A 320 7.07 -1.00 9.72
CA LEU A 320 7.75 -0.51 10.91
C LEU A 320 7.95 -1.60 11.99
N SER A 321 7.18 -2.70 11.96
CA SER A 321 7.43 -3.88 12.80
C SER A 321 8.75 -4.56 12.41
N ILE A 322 9.02 -4.66 11.10
CA ILE A 322 10.31 -5.16 10.57
C ILE A 322 11.46 -4.24 10.97
N ASP A 323 11.25 -2.92 10.87
CA ASP A 323 12.26 -1.93 11.25
C ASP A 323 12.56 -1.99 12.76
N LEU A 324 11.52 -2.14 13.59
CA LEU A 324 11.68 -2.37 15.03
C LEU A 324 12.46 -3.64 15.31
N TRP A 325 12.09 -4.77 14.70
CA TRP A 325 12.78 -6.03 14.85
C TRP A 325 14.28 -5.92 14.51
N LYS A 326 14.62 -5.35 13.35
CA LYS A 326 16.00 -5.10 12.92
C LYS A 326 16.73 -4.17 13.89
N TYR A 327 16.06 -3.13 14.37
CA TYR A 327 16.63 -2.17 15.31
C TYR A 327 16.95 -2.82 16.66
N LEU A 328 16.03 -3.63 17.20
CA LEU A 328 16.24 -4.36 18.45
C LEU A 328 17.36 -5.39 18.35
N LYS A 329 17.45 -6.12 17.23
CA LYS A 329 18.58 -7.05 16.98
C LYS A 329 19.92 -6.32 16.98
N ARG A 330 20.01 -5.14 16.35
CA ARG A 330 21.24 -4.32 16.39
C ARG A 330 21.59 -3.85 17.80
N LYS A 331 20.59 -3.68 18.68
CA LYS A 331 20.78 -3.39 20.11
C LYS A 331 21.06 -4.61 20.97
N LYS A 332 21.28 -5.79 20.36
CA LYS A 332 21.53 -7.08 21.02
C LYS A 332 20.41 -7.48 22.00
N ILE A 333 19.17 -7.17 21.67
CA ILE A 333 17.96 -7.61 22.39
C ILE A 333 17.51 -8.94 21.80
N ASN A 334 17.12 -9.90 22.67
CA ASN A 334 16.52 -11.16 22.24
C ASN A 334 15.07 -10.92 21.78
N VAL A 335 14.81 -11.11 20.48
CA VAL A 335 13.50 -10.80 19.86
C VAL A 335 12.92 -12.04 19.19
N LEU A 336 11.70 -12.39 19.57
CA LEU A 336 10.85 -13.36 18.94
C LEU A 336 9.82 -12.64 18.05
N ILE A 337 9.47 -13.24 16.92
CA ILE A 337 8.51 -12.68 15.97
C ILE A 337 7.41 -13.68 15.65
N SER A 338 6.19 -13.18 15.49
CA SER A 338 5.04 -13.97 15.06
C SER A 338 4.15 -13.15 14.15
N ASP A 339 3.61 -13.80 13.14
CA ASP A 339 2.59 -13.23 12.25
C ASP A 339 1.66 -14.34 11.77
N GLU A 340 0.41 -13.99 11.50
CA GLU A 340 -0.60 -14.96 11.05
C GLU A 340 -0.50 -15.26 9.56
N PHE A 341 -0.06 -14.28 8.77
CA PHE A 341 -0.14 -14.31 7.32
C PHE A 341 1.22 -14.25 6.62
N VAL A 342 2.20 -13.62 7.27
CA VAL A 342 3.54 -13.43 6.72
C VAL A 342 4.36 -14.71 6.82
N LYS A 343 5.00 -15.07 5.72
CA LYS A 343 5.97 -16.18 5.66
C LYS A 343 7.39 -15.62 5.72
N MET A 344 8.04 -15.77 6.86
CA MET A 344 9.45 -15.39 7.09
C MET A 344 10.15 -16.48 7.91
N GLU A 345 11.46 -16.55 7.77
CA GLU A 345 12.29 -17.34 8.68
C GLU A 345 12.13 -16.86 10.13
N ASN A 346 12.23 -17.79 11.08
CA ASN A 346 12.16 -17.53 12.52
C ASN A 346 10.81 -17.01 13.03
N ILE A 347 9.74 -17.05 12.24
CA ILE A 347 8.38 -16.84 12.75
C ILE A 347 7.98 -18.05 13.60
N ILE A 348 7.52 -17.79 14.82
CA ILE A 348 6.98 -18.80 15.73
C ILE A 348 5.47 -18.60 15.93
N ASN A 349 4.82 -19.64 16.50
CA ASN A 349 3.40 -19.55 16.81
C ASN A 349 3.10 -18.43 17.83
N LYS A 350 2.02 -17.70 17.64
CA LYS A 350 1.62 -16.57 18.50
C LYS A 350 1.45 -16.93 19.97
N LYS A 351 0.92 -18.12 20.28
CA LYS A 351 0.77 -18.59 21.69
C LYS A 351 2.14 -18.88 22.30
N GLU A 352 3.05 -19.48 21.53
CA GLU A 352 4.43 -19.75 21.95
C GLU A 352 5.18 -18.43 22.19
N LEU A 353 5.04 -17.43 21.30
CA LEU A 353 5.64 -16.12 21.49
C LEU A 353 5.16 -15.48 22.79
N ILE A 354 3.85 -15.48 23.07
CA ILE A 354 3.28 -14.92 24.30
C ILE A 354 3.85 -15.63 25.52
N LYS A 355 3.95 -16.97 25.50
CA LYS A 355 4.50 -17.78 26.61
C LYS A 355 5.97 -17.40 26.88
N LYS A 356 6.80 -17.34 25.84
CA LYS A 356 8.26 -17.16 25.93
C LYS A 356 8.72 -15.72 26.14
N SER A 357 7.88 -14.70 25.88
CA SER A 357 8.26 -13.30 25.95
C SER A 357 7.98 -12.68 27.33
N ASP A 358 8.83 -11.78 27.79
CA ASP A 358 8.60 -10.90 28.93
C ASP A 358 7.86 -9.62 28.53
N ILE A 359 8.17 -9.13 27.33
CA ILE A 359 7.63 -7.90 26.73
C ILE A 359 6.94 -8.30 25.43
N ILE A 360 5.71 -7.86 25.22
CA ILE A 360 4.93 -8.12 24.02
C ILE A 360 4.60 -6.79 23.35
N ILE A 361 4.93 -6.68 22.08
CA ILE A 361 4.64 -5.50 21.25
C ILE A 361 3.66 -5.89 20.16
N LEU A 362 2.54 -5.18 20.06
CA LEU A 362 1.59 -5.35 18.96
C LEU A 362 2.06 -4.51 17.75
N GLY A 363 2.67 -5.16 16.77
CA GLY A 363 3.13 -4.55 15.54
C GLY A 363 2.00 -4.32 14.54
N ALA A 364 1.31 -5.38 14.10
CA ALA A 364 0.11 -5.30 13.27
C ALA A 364 -1.10 -5.92 14.01
N PRO A 365 -2.23 -5.18 14.12
CA PRO A 365 -3.40 -5.64 14.89
C PRO A 365 -4.29 -6.55 14.02
N HIS A 366 -3.82 -7.79 13.74
CA HIS A 366 -4.60 -8.77 12.98
C HIS A 366 -5.90 -9.12 13.69
N SER A 367 -6.99 -9.26 12.96
CA SER A 367 -8.31 -9.58 13.51
C SER A 367 -8.31 -10.87 14.30
N SER A 368 -7.49 -11.86 13.93
CA SER A 368 -7.29 -13.12 14.65
C SER A 368 -6.70 -12.96 16.05
N TYR A 369 -6.11 -11.80 16.37
CA TYR A 369 -5.54 -11.54 17.70
C TYR A 369 -6.57 -11.05 18.73
N LYS A 370 -7.80 -10.70 18.32
CA LYS A 370 -8.87 -10.25 19.24
C LYS A 370 -9.16 -11.24 20.37
N LYS A 371 -8.97 -12.54 20.11
CA LYS A 371 -9.21 -13.62 21.09
C LYS A 371 -7.99 -13.97 21.93
N LEU A 372 -6.82 -13.35 21.70
CA LEU A 372 -5.63 -13.61 22.48
C LEU A 372 -5.72 -12.99 23.87
N LYS A 373 -5.42 -13.79 24.88
CA LYS A 373 -5.26 -13.31 26.26
C LYS A 373 -3.78 -13.07 26.53
N ILE A 374 -3.43 -11.85 26.85
CA ILE A 374 -2.06 -11.50 27.28
C ILE A 374 -2.02 -11.59 28.80
N PRO A 375 -1.17 -12.44 29.40
CA PRO A 375 -1.07 -12.58 30.84
C PRO A 375 -0.66 -11.25 31.51
N LYS A 376 -1.25 -10.93 32.69
CA LYS A 376 -1.02 -9.68 33.43
C LYS A 376 0.46 -9.49 33.86
N ASN A 377 1.22 -10.57 34.00
CA ASN A 377 2.65 -10.52 34.32
C ASN A 377 3.56 -10.18 33.14
N LYS A 378 3.01 -10.00 31.93
CA LYS A 378 3.74 -9.57 30.75
C LYS A 378 3.62 -8.05 30.57
N PHE A 379 4.70 -7.40 30.11
CA PHE A 379 4.63 -6.00 29.75
C PHE A 379 4.13 -5.85 28.31
N LEU A 380 2.90 -5.38 28.16
CA LEU A 380 2.28 -5.17 26.85
C LEU A 380 2.54 -3.75 26.35
N ILE A 381 2.98 -3.61 25.11
CA ILE A 381 3.04 -2.35 24.36
C ILE A 381 2.02 -2.47 23.21
N ASP A 382 0.84 -1.94 23.44
CA ASP A 382 -0.26 -1.87 22.49
C ASP A 382 -0.49 -0.43 22.06
N THR A 383 0.22 -0.02 21.03
CA THR A 383 0.10 1.35 20.49
C THR A 383 -1.21 1.57 19.71
N TRP A 384 -1.92 0.48 19.39
CA TRP A 384 -3.17 0.52 18.63
C TRP A 384 -4.42 0.60 19.52
N GLY A 385 -4.28 0.35 20.84
CA GLY A 385 -5.41 0.16 21.75
C GLY A 385 -6.32 -0.98 21.27
N PHE A 386 -5.70 -2.06 20.84
CA PHE A 386 -6.41 -3.20 20.24
C PHE A 386 -6.94 -4.17 21.30
N PHE A 387 -6.20 -4.34 22.40
CA PHE A 387 -6.56 -5.19 23.53
C PHE A 387 -7.32 -4.42 24.64
N GLU A 388 -7.37 -3.10 24.55
CA GLU A 388 -8.18 -2.27 25.46
C GLU A 388 -9.67 -2.44 25.10
N LYS A 389 -10.48 -2.66 26.15
CA LYS A 389 -11.96 -2.72 26.06
C LYS A 389 -12.56 -1.36 26.37
#